data_01c3539ca906088850d55a6f00b63f93
#
_entry.id   01c3539ca906088850d55a6f00b63f93
#
_cell.length_a   1.000
_cell.length_b   1.000
_cell.length_c   1.000
_cell.angle_alpha   90.00
_cell.angle_beta   90.00
_cell.angle_gamma   90.00
#
_symmetry.space_group_name_H-M   'P 1'
#
loop_
_entity.id
_entity.type
_entity.pdbx_description
1 polymer ?
#
loop_
_entity_poly.entity_id
_entity_poly.type
_entity_poly.pdbx_seq_one_letter_code
_entity_poly.pdbx_strand_id
1 'polypeptide(L)'
;TPTPTEATPTTPACEDGSPTPLGTCLYPASVQWLPDLLPDPREVDRTDPEAVARAYVITRNVWDASRDKSNAYAYIRASVYEVPERASSHTKTPDLEHGQGEFLPLLANRAHTTVTITGSNNHGQQPNTDPTRWYGNVYYLRNYSDDSLEPVKGREVVFLRLQDDGTWAVVDSGPY
;
A
#
# COMPACT_ATOMS: atom_id res chain seq x y z
N THR A 1 18.51 40.13 -21.22
CA THR A 1 17.18 39.45 -21.14
C THR A 1 17.27 38.45 -19.99
N PRO A 2 16.51 38.59 -18.90
CA PRO A 2 16.54 37.63 -17.81
C PRO A 2 15.91 36.30 -18.26
N THR A 3 16.62 35.21 -18.03
CA THR A 3 16.15 33.83 -18.25
C THR A 3 14.99 33.58 -17.28
N PRO A 4 13.85 33.01 -17.74
CA PRO A 4 12.76 32.64 -16.81
C PRO A 4 13.29 31.57 -15.87
N THR A 5 13.21 31.82 -14.57
CA THR A 5 13.43 30.82 -13.54
C THR A 5 12.27 29.82 -13.63
N GLU A 6 12.56 28.61 -14.06
CA GLU A 6 11.61 27.51 -14.09
C GLU A 6 11.15 27.23 -12.66
N ALA A 7 9.89 27.50 -12.39
CA ALA A 7 9.30 27.23 -11.08
C ALA A 7 9.32 25.70 -10.86
N THR A 8 10.06 25.25 -9.84
CA THR A 8 10.01 23.88 -9.39
C THR A 8 8.56 23.50 -9.06
N PRO A 9 8.00 22.43 -9.63
CA PRO A 9 6.62 22.05 -9.32
C PRO A 9 6.52 21.75 -7.82
N THR A 10 5.78 22.58 -7.12
CA THR A 10 5.49 22.36 -5.69
C THR A 10 4.56 21.17 -5.59
N THR A 11 5.02 20.07 -5.00
CA THR A 11 4.17 18.93 -4.69
C THR A 11 3.02 19.41 -3.81
N PRO A 12 1.76 19.18 -4.17
CA PRO A 12 0.64 19.60 -3.34
C PRO A 12 0.74 18.94 -1.97
N ALA A 13 0.64 19.74 -0.91
CA ALA A 13 0.60 19.23 0.46
C ALA A 13 -0.84 18.86 0.83
N CYS A 14 -1.01 17.90 1.75
CA CYS A 14 -2.29 17.66 2.38
C CYS A 14 -2.70 18.83 3.27
N GLU A 15 -3.97 18.91 3.69
CA GLU A 15 -4.48 19.99 4.56
C GLU A 15 -3.68 20.11 5.88
N ASP A 16 -3.07 19.01 6.36
CA ASP A 16 -2.19 18.98 7.53
C ASP A 16 -0.73 19.38 7.24
N GLY A 17 -0.43 19.74 5.99
CA GLY A 17 0.93 20.10 5.54
C GLY A 17 1.87 18.92 5.31
N SER A 18 1.44 17.68 5.47
CA SER A 18 2.27 16.51 5.21
C SER A 18 2.51 16.31 3.71
N PRO A 19 3.70 15.79 3.30
CA PRO A 19 3.94 15.45 1.89
C PRO A 19 3.04 14.29 1.47
N THR A 20 2.45 14.39 0.28
CA THR A 20 1.59 13.35 -0.25
C THR A 20 2.37 12.32 -1.06
N PRO A 21 2.31 11.03 -0.76
CA PRO A 21 2.75 10.01 -1.70
C PRO A 21 1.97 10.14 -3.02
N LEU A 22 2.67 10.17 -4.16
CA LEU A 22 2.05 10.30 -5.50
C LEU A 22 1.17 11.55 -5.71
N GLY A 23 1.28 12.56 -4.85
CA GLY A 23 0.41 13.74 -4.90
C GLY A 23 -1.02 13.50 -4.40
N THR A 24 -1.31 12.31 -3.83
CA THR A 24 -2.61 11.96 -3.26
C THR A 24 -2.53 11.97 -1.76
N CYS A 25 -3.38 12.72 -1.10
CA CYS A 25 -3.47 12.73 0.36
C CYS A 25 -4.03 11.41 0.88
N LEU A 26 -3.41 10.88 1.92
CA LEU A 26 -3.97 9.75 2.65
C LEU A 26 -5.24 10.19 3.38
N TYR A 27 -6.19 9.31 3.46
CA TYR A 27 -7.43 9.59 4.16
C TYR A 27 -7.74 8.46 5.16
N PRO A 28 -7.90 8.79 6.45
CA PRO A 28 -7.74 10.12 7.05
C PRO A 28 -6.28 10.59 7.09
N ALA A 29 -6.10 11.92 7.12
CA ALA A 29 -4.79 12.57 7.15
C ALA A 29 -3.94 12.24 8.41
N SER A 30 -4.57 11.66 9.45
CA SER A 30 -3.86 11.16 10.64
C SER A 30 -2.97 9.95 10.36
N VAL A 31 -3.18 9.26 9.23
CA VAL A 31 -2.34 8.13 8.81
C VAL A 31 -1.11 8.66 8.08
N GLN A 32 0.07 8.33 8.59
CA GLN A 32 1.34 8.77 8.02
C GLN A 32 1.97 7.67 7.16
N TRP A 33 2.72 8.08 6.12
CA TRP A 33 3.62 7.17 5.43
C TRP A 33 4.77 6.75 6.33
N LEU A 34 5.30 5.55 6.14
CA LEU A 34 6.39 4.97 6.94
C LEU A 34 7.66 4.88 6.06
N PRO A 35 8.41 5.98 5.86
CA PRO A 35 9.53 6.00 4.90
C PRO A 35 10.69 5.08 5.31
N ASP A 36 10.81 4.74 6.59
CA ASP A 36 11.84 3.83 7.09
C ASP A 36 11.51 2.34 6.82
N LEU A 37 10.24 2.03 6.54
CA LEU A 37 9.73 0.65 6.38
C LEU A 37 9.15 0.38 4.99
N LEU A 38 8.75 1.42 4.28
CA LEU A 38 8.09 1.33 2.98
C LEU A 38 8.90 2.04 1.90
N PRO A 39 8.99 1.48 0.69
CA PRO A 39 9.59 2.16 -0.44
C PRO A 39 8.82 3.43 -0.79
N ASP A 40 9.49 4.39 -1.43
CA ASP A 40 8.80 5.57 -1.97
C ASP A 40 7.81 5.14 -3.06
N PRO A 41 6.52 5.42 -2.91
CA PRO A 41 5.53 5.01 -3.89
C PRO A 41 5.70 5.69 -5.26
N ARG A 42 6.48 6.76 -5.36
CA ARG A 42 6.83 7.44 -6.60
C ARG A 42 7.88 6.69 -7.42
N GLU A 43 8.62 5.77 -6.80
CA GLU A 43 9.62 4.92 -7.47
C GLU A 43 9.00 3.63 -8.03
N VAL A 44 7.74 3.34 -7.71
CA VAL A 44 7.03 2.18 -8.23
C VAL A 44 6.64 2.42 -9.69
N ASP A 45 7.04 1.51 -10.57
CA ASP A 45 6.58 1.54 -11.98
C ASP A 45 5.07 1.26 -12.05
N ARG A 46 4.30 2.34 -12.22
CA ARG A 46 2.83 2.24 -12.29
C ARG A 46 2.33 1.70 -13.62
N THR A 47 3.20 1.55 -14.61
CA THR A 47 2.85 0.95 -15.91
C THR A 47 3.02 -0.57 -15.91
N ASP A 48 3.69 -1.14 -14.89
CA ASP A 48 3.79 -2.57 -14.65
C ASP A 48 2.79 -3.04 -13.59
N PRO A 49 1.76 -3.82 -13.95
CA PRO A 49 0.75 -4.27 -12.98
C PRO A 49 1.34 -5.16 -11.88
N GLU A 50 2.37 -5.94 -12.18
CA GLU A 50 3.02 -6.78 -11.17
C GLU A 50 3.79 -5.94 -10.15
N ALA A 51 4.48 -4.88 -10.58
CA ALA A 51 5.15 -3.95 -9.68
C ALA A 51 4.14 -3.26 -8.75
N VAL A 52 3.01 -2.83 -9.27
CA VAL A 52 1.91 -2.23 -8.48
C VAL A 52 1.34 -3.24 -7.47
N ALA A 53 1.06 -4.49 -7.90
CA ALA A 53 0.53 -5.52 -7.02
C ALA A 53 1.48 -5.84 -5.86
N ARG A 54 2.78 -5.96 -6.13
CA ARG A 54 3.82 -6.20 -5.11
C ARG A 54 3.91 -5.04 -4.12
N ALA A 55 3.97 -3.80 -4.61
CA ALA A 55 4.04 -2.61 -3.77
C ALA A 55 2.79 -2.46 -2.88
N TYR A 56 1.62 -2.74 -3.44
CA TYR A 56 0.36 -2.76 -2.70
C TYR A 56 0.39 -3.76 -1.55
N VAL A 57 0.79 -5.02 -1.83
CA VAL A 57 0.81 -6.08 -0.81
C VAL A 57 1.84 -5.78 0.29
N ILE A 58 3.02 -5.27 -0.06
CA ILE A 58 4.00 -4.81 0.93
C ILE A 58 3.36 -3.74 1.83
N THR A 59 2.80 -2.69 1.25
CA THR A 59 2.26 -1.55 2.01
C THR A 59 1.10 -1.97 2.91
N ARG A 60 0.23 -2.86 2.44
CA ARG A 60 -0.92 -3.36 3.20
C ARG A 60 -0.54 -4.23 4.40
N ASN A 61 0.64 -4.86 4.36
CA ASN A 61 1.11 -5.81 5.38
C ASN A 61 2.24 -5.26 6.26
N VAL A 62 2.64 -3.99 6.07
CA VAL A 62 3.60 -3.30 6.93
C VAL A 62 2.85 -2.48 7.97
N TRP A 63 3.09 -2.81 9.24
CA TRP A 63 2.53 -2.16 10.41
C TRP A 63 3.65 -1.65 11.32
N ASP A 64 3.41 -0.54 11.99
CA ASP A 64 4.30 0.00 13.02
C ASP A 64 3.48 0.38 14.26
N ALA A 65 3.49 -0.48 15.28
CA ALA A 65 2.71 -0.29 16.49
C ALA A 65 3.19 0.89 17.36
N SER A 66 4.30 1.56 17.00
CA SER A 66 4.69 2.83 17.60
C SER A 66 3.94 4.03 17.01
N ARG A 67 3.38 3.89 15.80
CA ARG A 67 2.69 4.94 15.04
C ARG A 67 1.24 4.56 14.72
N ASP A 68 1.01 3.29 14.43
CA ASP A 68 -0.30 2.75 14.08
C ASP A 68 -1.05 2.29 15.33
N LYS A 69 -2.35 2.46 15.36
CA LYS A 69 -3.21 1.96 16.44
C LYS A 69 -4.01 0.74 16.01
N SER A 70 -4.05 0.47 14.71
CA SER A 70 -4.74 -0.67 14.13
C SER A 70 -4.14 -1.07 12.78
N ASN A 71 -4.50 -2.27 12.27
CA ASN A 71 -4.13 -2.71 10.93
C ASN A 71 -4.79 -1.86 9.81
N ALA A 72 -5.86 -1.12 10.11
CA ALA A 72 -6.52 -0.23 9.16
C ALA A 72 -5.60 0.87 8.65
N TYR A 73 -4.60 1.28 9.43
CA TYR A 73 -3.58 2.25 8.99
C TYR A 73 -2.82 1.78 7.75
N ALA A 74 -2.47 0.49 7.68
CA ALA A 74 -1.80 -0.07 6.51
C ALA A 74 -2.72 -0.12 5.28
N TYR A 75 -4.00 -0.41 5.45
CA TYR A 75 -4.97 -0.37 4.35
C TYR A 75 -5.12 1.05 3.78
N ILE A 76 -5.16 2.06 4.65
CA ILE A 76 -5.22 3.46 4.24
C ILE A 76 -3.93 3.84 3.48
N ARG A 77 -2.75 3.45 3.96
CA ARG A 77 -1.49 3.67 3.23
C ARG A 77 -1.49 2.99 1.86
N ALA A 78 -1.99 1.77 1.77
CA ALA A 78 -2.06 1.01 0.53
C ALA A 78 -3.02 1.65 -0.51
N SER A 79 -3.95 2.51 -0.06
CA SER A 79 -4.90 3.20 -0.93
C SER A 79 -4.26 4.07 -2.01
N VAL A 80 -2.98 4.45 -1.86
CA VAL A 80 -2.22 5.16 -2.90
C VAL A 80 -2.07 4.36 -4.21
N TYR A 81 -2.27 3.05 -4.13
CA TYR A 81 -2.24 2.14 -5.27
C TYR A 81 -3.63 1.75 -5.77
N GLU A 82 -4.70 2.18 -5.10
CA GLU A 82 -6.07 1.79 -5.39
C GLU A 82 -6.76 2.79 -6.33
N VAL A 83 -7.81 2.29 -7.00
CA VAL A 83 -8.73 3.19 -7.72
C VAL A 83 -9.46 4.12 -6.73
N PRO A 84 -9.83 5.34 -7.15
CA PRO A 84 -10.43 6.33 -6.24
C PRO A 84 -11.67 5.83 -5.50
N GLU A 85 -12.54 5.07 -6.18
CA GLU A 85 -13.75 4.53 -5.58
C GLU A 85 -13.48 3.54 -4.45
N ARG A 86 -12.38 2.74 -4.54
CA ARG A 86 -11.95 1.84 -3.48
C ARG A 86 -11.23 2.61 -2.36
N ALA A 87 -10.31 3.47 -2.70
CA ALA A 87 -9.57 4.29 -1.74
C ALA A 87 -10.51 5.08 -0.81
N SER A 88 -11.59 5.64 -1.36
CA SER A 88 -12.58 6.39 -0.59
C SER A 88 -13.46 5.54 0.34
N SER A 89 -13.45 4.22 0.18
CA SER A 89 -14.23 3.29 1.02
C SER A 89 -13.57 2.94 2.34
N HIS A 90 -12.27 3.27 2.51
CA HIS A 90 -11.58 3.00 3.76
C HIS A 90 -12.14 3.83 4.92
N THR A 91 -12.03 3.27 6.11
CA THR A 91 -12.59 3.89 7.31
C THR A 91 -11.97 5.27 7.59
N LYS A 92 -12.83 6.19 8.07
CA LYS A 92 -12.40 7.52 8.52
C LYS A 92 -11.89 7.52 9.95
N THR A 93 -12.11 6.44 10.67
CA THR A 93 -11.77 6.30 12.09
C THR A 93 -10.99 5.01 12.32
N PRO A 94 -9.75 4.91 11.78
CA PRO A 94 -8.96 3.67 11.84
C PRO A 94 -8.65 3.23 13.27
N ASP A 95 -8.65 4.14 14.23
CA ASP A 95 -8.42 3.85 15.65
C ASP A 95 -9.54 3.01 16.29
N LEU A 96 -10.72 2.98 15.67
CA LEU A 96 -11.91 2.28 16.17
C LEU A 96 -12.16 0.93 15.47
N GLU A 97 -11.23 0.51 14.62
CA GLU A 97 -11.34 -0.78 13.93
C GLU A 97 -11.34 -1.95 14.91
N HIS A 98 -12.15 -2.95 14.59
CA HIS A 98 -12.26 -4.20 15.35
C HIS A 98 -11.65 -5.37 14.57
N GLY A 99 -11.40 -6.50 15.25
CA GLY A 99 -10.92 -7.71 14.60
C GLY A 99 -9.41 -7.73 14.30
N GLN A 100 -8.61 -7.06 15.12
CA GLN A 100 -7.19 -6.83 14.92
C GLN A 100 -6.27 -7.92 15.50
N GLY A 101 -6.70 -9.18 15.50
CA GLY A 101 -5.97 -10.27 16.17
C GLY A 101 -4.50 -10.38 15.81
N GLU A 102 -4.13 -10.09 14.56
CA GLU A 102 -2.74 -10.12 14.10
C GLU A 102 -1.94 -8.87 14.50
N PHE A 103 -2.60 -7.75 14.72
CA PHE A 103 -1.94 -6.49 15.10
C PHE A 103 -1.73 -6.36 16.61
N LEU A 104 -2.63 -6.89 17.44
CA LEU A 104 -2.57 -6.74 18.89
C LEU A 104 -1.25 -7.19 19.53
N PRO A 105 -0.62 -8.32 19.11
CA PRO A 105 0.66 -8.74 19.65
C PRO A 105 1.78 -7.71 19.47
N LEU A 106 1.72 -6.88 18.43
CA LEU A 106 2.73 -5.86 18.17
C LEU A 106 2.66 -4.70 19.16
N LEU A 107 1.47 -4.40 19.68
CA LEU A 107 1.26 -3.27 20.60
C LEU A 107 2.05 -3.42 21.90
N ALA A 108 2.18 -4.65 22.42
CA ALA A 108 2.84 -4.92 23.69
C ALA A 108 4.31 -4.46 23.70
N ASN A 109 5.02 -4.66 22.59
CA ASN A 109 6.43 -4.37 22.42
C ASN A 109 6.70 -3.21 21.46
N ARG A 110 5.66 -2.49 21.02
CA ARG A 110 5.75 -1.45 19.99
C ARG A 110 6.51 -1.93 18.74
N ALA A 111 6.26 -3.16 18.37
CA ALA A 111 6.93 -3.82 17.27
C ALA A 111 6.44 -3.29 15.91
N HIS A 112 7.26 -3.48 14.90
CA HIS A 112 6.86 -3.24 13.51
C HIS A 112 7.03 -4.51 12.68
N THR A 113 6.44 -4.54 11.51
CA THR A 113 6.61 -5.60 10.53
C THR A 113 7.43 -5.14 9.34
N THR A 114 8.14 -6.09 8.72
CA THR A 114 8.73 -5.94 7.39
C THR A 114 8.18 -7.03 6.49
N VAL A 115 8.03 -6.73 5.20
CA VAL A 115 7.46 -7.66 4.23
C VAL A 115 8.45 -7.90 3.09
N THR A 116 8.74 -9.17 2.84
CA THR A 116 9.53 -9.60 1.68
C THR A 116 8.64 -10.36 0.72
N ILE A 117 8.59 -9.96 -0.55
CA ILE A 117 7.90 -10.72 -1.58
C ILE A 117 8.72 -11.97 -1.90
N THR A 118 8.11 -13.13 -1.75
CA THR A 118 8.73 -14.43 -2.02
C THR A 118 8.38 -15.00 -3.39
N GLY A 119 7.38 -14.43 -4.04
CA GLY A 119 6.98 -14.75 -5.40
C GLY A 119 5.72 -14.03 -5.81
N SER A 120 5.50 -13.97 -7.12
CA SER A 120 4.26 -13.52 -7.70
C SER A 120 3.99 -14.33 -8.96
N ASN A 121 2.74 -14.59 -9.24
CA ASN A 121 2.32 -15.23 -10.48
C ASN A 121 0.89 -14.84 -10.84
N ASN A 122 0.64 -14.79 -12.12
CA ASN A 122 -0.71 -14.67 -12.67
C ASN A 122 -1.34 -16.04 -12.96
N HIS A 123 -0.78 -17.12 -12.39
CA HIS A 123 -1.26 -18.50 -12.42
C HIS A 123 -1.59 -19.07 -13.79
N GLY A 124 -0.76 -18.86 -14.81
CA GLY A 124 -0.97 -19.49 -16.10
C GLY A 124 -2.39 -19.29 -16.63
N GLN A 125 -3.11 -18.37 -16.06
CA GLN A 125 -4.40 -17.99 -16.58
C GLN A 125 -4.20 -17.51 -17.98
N GLN A 126 -5.07 -17.96 -18.88
CA GLN A 126 -5.15 -17.49 -20.25
C GLN A 126 -4.83 -16.00 -20.24
N PRO A 127 -3.94 -15.53 -21.14
CA PRO A 127 -3.67 -14.10 -21.23
C PRO A 127 -5.02 -13.40 -21.16
N ASN A 128 -5.14 -12.48 -20.21
CA ASN A 128 -6.39 -11.78 -19.97
C ASN A 128 -6.98 -11.38 -21.32
N THR A 129 -8.13 -11.93 -21.66
CA THR A 129 -8.84 -11.55 -22.87
C THR A 129 -9.18 -10.05 -22.88
N ASP A 130 -9.10 -9.42 -21.71
CA ASP A 130 -9.24 -7.99 -21.49
C ASP A 130 -7.87 -7.39 -21.10
N PRO A 131 -7.19 -6.67 -22.02
CA PRO A 131 -5.88 -6.08 -21.76
C PRO A 131 -5.92 -4.95 -20.73
N THR A 132 -7.09 -4.50 -20.31
CA THR A 132 -7.28 -3.46 -19.30
C THR A 132 -7.40 -4.01 -17.88
N ARG A 133 -7.34 -5.34 -17.70
CA ARG A 133 -7.45 -6.02 -16.43
C ARG A 133 -6.27 -6.94 -16.20
N TRP A 134 -5.79 -6.95 -14.98
CA TRP A 134 -4.76 -7.88 -14.53
C TRP A 134 -5.16 -8.44 -13.16
N TYR A 135 -4.86 -9.70 -12.91
CA TYR A 135 -4.94 -10.26 -11.58
C TYR A 135 -3.87 -11.34 -11.38
N GLY A 136 -3.42 -11.48 -10.15
CA GLY A 136 -2.39 -12.44 -9.81
C GLY A 136 -2.29 -12.66 -8.30
N ASN A 137 -1.51 -13.68 -7.95
CA ASN A 137 -1.16 -13.95 -6.57
C ASN A 137 0.19 -13.32 -6.26
N VAL A 138 0.28 -12.71 -5.09
CA VAL A 138 1.51 -12.20 -4.51
C VAL A 138 1.75 -12.96 -3.21
N TYR A 139 2.88 -13.67 -3.15
CA TYR A 139 3.31 -14.43 -1.97
C TYR A 139 4.31 -13.59 -1.18
N TYR A 140 4.19 -13.59 0.13
CA TYR A 140 5.06 -12.80 0.97
C TYR A 140 5.42 -13.50 2.27
N LEU A 141 6.53 -13.07 2.86
CA LEU A 141 6.93 -13.36 4.23
C LEU A 141 6.86 -12.06 5.03
N ARG A 142 6.07 -12.03 6.09
CA ARG A 142 6.00 -10.94 7.05
C ARG A 142 6.82 -11.31 8.27
N ASN A 143 7.87 -10.55 8.52
CA ASN A 143 8.71 -10.67 9.70
C ASN A 143 8.32 -9.60 10.72
N TYR A 144 8.68 -9.81 11.95
CA TYR A 144 8.43 -8.92 13.07
C TYR A 144 9.76 -8.43 13.65
N SER A 145 9.80 -7.19 14.13
CA SER A 145 10.95 -6.66 14.89
C SER A 145 11.04 -7.23 16.31
N ASP A 146 10.01 -7.95 16.73
CA ASP A 146 9.95 -8.69 17.99
C ASP A 146 10.22 -10.17 17.72
N ASP A 147 11.38 -10.66 18.14
CA ASP A 147 11.85 -12.05 17.95
C ASP A 147 10.95 -13.09 18.63
N SER A 148 10.06 -12.70 19.53
CA SER A 148 9.08 -13.59 20.14
C SER A 148 7.91 -13.94 19.23
N LEU A 149 7.75 -13.21 18.11
CA LEU A 149 6.69 -13.43 17.13
C LEU A 149 7.23 -14.19 15.92
N GLU A 150 6.58 -15.31 15.60
CA GLU A 150 6.96 -16.13 14.45
C GLU A 150 6.62 -15.45 13.11
N PRO A 151 7.52 -15.50 12.12
CA PRO A 151 7.24 -14.98 10.79
C PRO A 151 6.01 -15.65 10.15
N VAL A 152 5.21 -14.85 9.43
CA VAL A 152 3.99 -15.32 8.77
C VAL A 152 4.19 -15.35 7.26
N LYS A 153 3.96 -16.51 6.65
CA LYS A 153 3.82 -16.63 5.18
C LYS A 153 2.40 -16.29 4.79
N GLY A 154 2.27 -15.38 3.84
CA GLY A 154 0.97 -14.97 3.33
C GLY A 154 0.88 -15.02 1.82
N ARG A 155 -0.36 -14.97 1.35
CA ARG A 155 -0.70 -14.85 -0.07
C ARG A 155 -1.90 -13.91 -0.20
N GLU A 156 -1.80 -12.97 -1.14
CA GLU A 156 -2.94 -12.16 -1.54
C GLU A 156 -3.19 -12.30 -3.03
N VAL A 157 -4.46 -12.38 -3.40
CA VAL A 157 -4.89 -12.17 -4.78
C VAL A 157 -5.16 -10.68 -4.96
N VAL A 158 -4.62 -10.10 -6.02
CA VAL A 158 -4.77 -8.68 -6.32
C VAL A 158 -5.37 -8.55 -7.72
N PHE A 159 -6.39 -7.72 -7.85
CA PHE A 159 -7.05 -7.39 -9.10
C PHE A 159 -6.77 -5.93 -9.44
N LEU A 160 -6.27 -5.68 -10.64
CA LEU A 160 -5.93 -4.33 -11.12
C LEU A 160 -6.70 -3.98 -12.39
N ARG A 161 -6.88 -2.69 -12.57
CA ARG A 161 -7.46 -2.09 -13.78
C ARG A 161 -6.51 -1.03 -14.33
N LEU A 162 -6.32 -1.05 -15.65
CA LEU A 162 -5.61 -0.01 -16.38
C LEU A 162 -6.44 1.28 -16.34
N GLN A 163 -5.80 2.39 -15.97
CA GLN A 163 -6.42 3.72 -15.92
C GLN A 163 -6.20 4.45 -17.26
N ASP A 164 -6.95 5.53 -17.47
CA ASP A 164 -6.89 6.32 -18.71
C ASP A 164 -5.51 6.97 -18.96
N ASP A 165 -4.73 7.17 -17.88
CA ASP A 165 -3.37 7.71 -17.95
C ASP A 165 -2.29 6.65 -18.22
N GLY A 166 -2.69 5.40 -18.46
CA GLY A 166 -1.77 4.28 -18.71
C GLY A 166 -1.19 3.64 -17.44
N THR A 167 -1.60 4.06 -16.25
CA THR A 167 -1.18 3.45 -14.99
C THR A 167 -2.13 2.35 -14.54
N TRP A 168 -1.61 1.42 -13.72
CA TRP A 168 -2.43 0.38 -13.09
C TRP A 168 -2.83 0.76 -11.68
N ALA A 169 -4.07 0.43 -11.31
CA ALA A 169 -4.58 0.64 -9.96
C ALA A 169 -5.40 -0.56 -9.46
N VAL A 170 -5.29 -0.83 -8.16
CA VAL A 170 -5.97 -1.96 -7.51
C VAL A 170 -7.47 -1.68 -7.40
N VAL A 171 -8.28 -2.61 -7.89
CA VAL A 171 -9.75 -2.57 -7.77
C VAL A 171 -10.27 -3.51 -6.71
N ASP A 172 -9.54 -4.60 -6.43
CA ASP A 172 -9.90 -5.55 -5.38
C ASP A 172 -8.68 -6.36 -4.92
N SER A 173 -8.75 -6.89 -3.70
CA SER A 173 -7.74 -7.79 -3.14
C SER A 173 -8.31 -8.58 -1.98
N GLY A 174 -7.73 -9.76 -1.71
CA GLY A 174 -8.11 -10.55 -0.56
C GLY A 174 -7.07 -11.61 -0.19
N PRO A 175 -7.02 -12.00 1.09
CA PRO A 175 -6.26 -13.17 1.51
C PRO A 175 -6.95 -14.43 0.99
N TYR A 176 -6.16 -15.44 0.66
CA TYR A 176 -6.62 -16.79 0.29
C TYR A 176 -5.82 -17.86 1.02
#